data_987920e59691e83b6b14b6bf1db32bed
#
_entry.id   987920e59691e83b6b14b6bf1db32bed
#
_cell.length_a   1.000
_cell.length_b   1.000
_cell.length_c   1.000
_cell.angle_alpha   90.00
_cell.angle_beta   90.00
_cell.angle_gamma   90.00
#
_symmetry.space_group_name_H-M   'P 1'
#
loop_
_entity.id
_entity.type
_entity.pdbx_description
1 polymer ?
#
loop_
_entity_poly.entity_id
_entity_poly.type
_entity_poly.pdbx_seq_one_letter_code
_entity_poly.pdbx_strand_id
1 'polypeptide(L)'
;RAVNLKVIGKHGVGCNTIDLAAAKELGVPVINTPFANTNSVAELIVGLMLDISRNISVCDKKSRGEGFSCIAPPEMTGIELTGKAVGLVGMGNISRRMGEILKNGFNAKLMGYDPYCSKEQADSYGIEKFEDLNRMLEASDIVNISVPLTPSTENLISSGNLNHFKKNAILINAARGGVVNEEDLYQALKHRTLRAAACDAFVEEPPSGKNKLMTLDNFCATPHIGANTEEALYRMGMEVVEEVLNVIDGKQAKNRVV
;
A
#
# COMPACT_ATOMS: atom_id res chain seq x y z
N ARG A 1 -15.11 21.93 21.43
CA ARG A 1 -15.24 22.91 20.33
C ARG A 1 -14.07 23.87 20.43
N ALA A 2 -13.16 23.82 19.45
CA ALA A 2 -11.94 24.65 19.43
C ALA A 2 -12.23 25.96 18.69
N VAL A 3 -12.81 26.96 19.38
CA VAL A 3 -13.20 28.25 18.78
C VAL A 3 -12.01 29.10 18.28
N ASN A 4 -10.78 28.79 18.71
CA ASN A 4 -9.55 29.49 18.36
C ASN A 4 -8.56 28.60 17.56
N LEU A 5 -9.06 27.56 16.88
CA LEU A 5 -8.23 26.65 16.08
C LEU A 5 -7.59 27.43 14.92
N LYS A 6 -6.27 27.39 14.83
CA LYS A 6 -5.49 28.10 13.82
C LYS A 6 -5.08 27.22 12.66
N VAL A 7 -4.82 25.95 12.94
CA VAL A 7 -4.30 25.00 11.98
C VAL A 7 -4.51 23.56 12.49
N ILE A 8 -4.66 22.61 11.59
CA ILE A 8 -4.64 21.18 11.87
C ILE A 8 -3.41 20.59 11.20
N GLY A 9 -2.48 20.06 11.98
CA GLY A 9 -1.30 19.34 11.49
C GLY A 9 -1.55 17.83 11.52
N LYS A 10 -1.52 17.17 10.38
CA LYS A 10 -1.62 15.71 10.26
C LYS A 10 -0.24 15.08 10.20
N HIS A 11 0.13 14.32 11.22
CA HIS A 11 1.29 13.45 11.23
C HIS A 11 1.04 12.28 10.26
N GLY A 12 1.56 12.36 9.03
CA GLY A 12 1.33 11.39 7.96
C GLY A 12 0.65 11.99 6.72
N VAL A 13 0.41 11.16 5.71
CA VAL A 13 -0.15 11.56 4.41
C VAL A 13 -1.68 11.63 4.42
N GLY A 14 -2.32 10.62 5.01
CA GLY A 14 -3.78 10.42 4.89
C GLY A 14 -4.58 11.34 5.80
N CYS A 15 -5.54 12.06 5.24
CA CYS A 15 -6.43 12.98 5.95
C CYS A 15 -7.86 12.44 6.13
N ASN A 16 -8.07 11.11 5.99
CA ASN A 16 -9.41 10.50 6.04
C ASN A 16 -10.15 10.70 7.39
N THR A 17 -9.43 10.99 8.48
CA THR A 17 -9.99 11.26 9.80
C THR A 17 -10.28 12.74 10.05
N ILE A 18 -10.07 13.61 9.06
CA ILE A 18 -10.28 15.06 9.14
C ILE A 18 -11.38 15.44 8.16
N ASP A 19 -12.39 16.15 8.63
CA ASP A 19 -13.40 16.76 7.77
C ASP A 19 -12.79 17.96 7.04
N LEU A 20 -12.26 17.71 5.84
CA LEU A 20 -11.61 18.72 5.02
C LEU A 20 -12.60 19.78 4.52
N ALA A 21 -13.87 19.41 4.32
CA ALA A 21 -14.91 20.35 3.88
C ALA A 21 -15.22 21.35 4.99
N ALA A 22 -15.44 20.87 6.21
CA ALA A 22 -15.62 21.72 7.38
C ALA A 22 -14.39 22.59 7.69
N ALA A 23 -13.18 22.03 7.57
CA ALA A 23 -11.95 22.79 7.76
C ALA A 23 -11.85 23.96 6.76
N LYS A 24 -12.17 23.69 5.49
CA LYS A 24 -12.18 24.70 4.42
C LYS A 24 -13.25 25.78 4.66
N GLU A 25 -14.47 25.41 5.04
CA GLU A 25 -15.56 26.32 5.34
C GLU A 25 -15.22 27.26 6.51
N LEU A 26 -14.55 26.71 7.53
CA LEU A 26 -14.12 27.47 8.73
C LEU A 26 -12.82 28.25 8.50
N GLY A 27 -12.20 28.14 7.33
CA GLY A 27 -10.91 28.80 7.04
C GLY A 27 -9.73 28.24 7.85
N VAL A 28 -9.85 27.02 8.38
CA VAL A 28 -8.79 26.36 9.15
C VAL A 28 -7.91 25.55 8.20
N PRO A 29 -6.65 25.96 7.97
CA PRO A 29 -5.75 25.21 7.13
C PRO A 29 -5.45 23.82 7.72
N VAL A 30 -5.42 22.82 6.84
CA VAL A 30 -4.96 21.46 7.14
C VAL A 30 -3.66 21.22 6.40
N ILE A 31 -2.64 20.78 7.11
CA ILE A 31 -1.34 20.41 6.56
C ILE A 31 -1.05 18.95 6.86
N ASN A 32 -0.28 18.30 5.97
CA ASN A 32 0.15 16.92 6.14
C ASN A 32 1.64 16.76 5.81
N THR A 33 2.18 15.54 5.86
CA THR A 33 3.58 15.21 5.57
C THR A 33 3.67 14.19 4.42
N PRO A 34 3.49 14.63 3.15
CA PRO A 34 3.23 13.73 2.02
C PRO A 34 4.45 12.92 1.55
N PHE A 35 5.67 13.30 1.97
CA PHE A 35 6.91 12.67 1.53
C PHE A 35 7.68 11.96 2.64
N ALA A 36 7.41 12.29 3.89
CA ALA A 36 8.22 11.91 5.04
C ALA A 36 8.29 10.38 5.30
N ASN A 37 7.22 9.64 4.94
CA ASN A 37 7.12 8.19 5.12
C ASN A 37 7.35 7.37 3.84
N THR A 38 7.72 8.00 2.72
CA THR A 38 7.81 7.34 1.41
C THR A 38 8.72 6.11 1.44
N ASN A 39 9.94 6.22 1.99
CA ASN A 39 10.88 5.11 2.08
C ASN A 39 10.33 3.99 2.97
N SER A 40 9.84 4.34 4.16
CA SER A 40 9.32 3.37 5.13
C SER A 40 8.22 2.49 4.54
N VAL A 41 7.22 3.10 3.88
CA VAL A 41 6.12 2.36 3.26
C VAL A 41 6.61 1.53 2.07
N ALA A 42 7.51 2.08 1.25
CA ALA A 42 8.08 1.34 0.12
C ALA A 42 8.87 0.10 0.57
N GLU A 43 9.64 0.21 1.64
CA GLU A 43 10.40 -0.91 2.23
C GLU A 43 9.47 -1.96 2.84
N LEU A 44 8.41 -1.56 3.55
CA LEU A 44 7.40 -2.50 4.05
C LEU A 44 6.75 -3.28 2.90
N ILE A 45 6.35 -2.60 1.81
CA ILE A 45 5.74 -3.25 0.65
C ILE A 45 6.68 -4.31 0.07
N VAL A 46 7.97 -4.00 -0.10
CA VAL A 46 8.97 -4.96 -0.57
C VAL A 46 9.15 -6.12 0.43
N GLY A 47 9.16 -5.82 1.73
CA GLY A 47 9.16 -6.82 2.80
C GLY A 47 7.96 -7.77 2.72
N LEU A 48 6.74 -7.24 2.55
CA LEU A 48 5.52 -8.04 2.37
C LEU A 48 5.56 -8.88 1.09
N MET A 49 6.09 -8.33 -0.02
CA MET A 49 6.30 -9.10 -1.25
C MET A 49 7.23 -10.29 -1.02
N LEU A 50 8.35 -10.09 -0.32
CA LEU A 50 9.30 -11.15 0.01
C LEU A 50 8.70 -12.16 0.97
N ASP A 51 8.03 -11.71 2.02
CA ASP A 51 7.38 -12.58 2.99
C ASP A 51 6.40 -13.55 2.33
N ILE A 52 5.44 -13.01 1.58
CA ILE A 52 4.39 -13.82 0.97
C ILE A 52 4.88 -14.67 -0.22
N SER A 53 5.92 -14.21 -0.92
CA SER A 53 6.55 -14.96 -2.02
C SER A 53 7.35 -16.17 -1.53
N ARG A 54 7.90 -16.09 -0.32
CA ARG A 54 8.80 -17.08 0.25
C ARG A 54 8.21 -17.79 1.48
N ASN A 55 6.94 -17.52 1.84
CA ASN A 55 6.22 -18.07 2.99
C ASN A 55 6.96 -17.85 4.32
N ILE A 56 7.64 -16.69 4.51
CA ILE A 56 8.56 -16.48 5.65
C ILE A 56 7.81 -16.53 6.98
N SER A 57 6.75 -15.74 7.15
CA SER A 57 5.96 -15.68 8.39
C SER A 57 5.23 -17.00 8.68
N VAL A 58 4.73 -17.68 7.64
CA VAL A 58 4.10 -19.00 7.77
C VAL A 58 5.11 -20.03 8.23
N CYS A 59 6.32 -20.05 7.64
CA CYS A 59 7.40 -20.95 8.04
C CYS A 59 7.88 -20.66 9.46
N ASP A 60 8.06 -19.39 9.84
CA ASP A 60 8.47 -19.02 11.21
C ASP A 60 7.43 -19.49 12.23
N LYS A 61 6.15 -19.20 12.00
CA LYS A 61 5.05 -19.64 12.89
C LYS A 61 5.03 -21.15 13.05
N LYS A 62 5.16 -21.91 11.95
CA LYS A 62 5.17 -23.37 11.99
C LYS A 62 6.42 -23.92 12.70
N SER A 63 7.59 -23.35 12.46
CA SER A 63 8.85 -23.73 13.12
C SER A 63 8.81 -23.54 14.63
N ARG A 64 8.13 -22.49 15.12
CA ARG A 64 7.94 -22.24 16.56
C ARG A 64 6.89 -23.12 17.21
N GLY A 65 6.00 -23.73 16.41
CA GLY A 65 4.94 -24.64 16.88
C GLY A 65 5.29 -26.10 16.62
N GLU A 66 4.62 -26.69 15.65
CA GLU A 66 4.72 -28.14 15.33
C GLU A 66 6.04 -28.52 14.66
N GLY A 67 6.75 -27.58 14.06
CA GLY A 67 7.94 -27.84 13.25
C GLY A 67 7.61 -28.44 11.88
N PHE A 68 8.69 -28.94 11.24
CA PHE A 68 8.60 -29.60 9.94
C PHE A 68 9.16 -31.02 10.02
N SER A 69 8.57 -31.95 9.27
CA SER A 69 9.01 -33.35 9.20
C SER A 69 10.22 -33.57 8.28
N CYS A 70 10.52 -32.63 7.40
CA CYS A 70 11.63 -32.70 6.44
C CYS A 70 12.24 -31.35 6.12
N ILE A 71 13.44 -31.36 5.57
CA ILE A 71 14.12 -30.18 5.02
C ILE A 71 13.44 -29.80 3.70
N ALA A 72 13.26 -28.51 3.47
CA ALA A 72 12.65 -27.93 2.26
C ALA A 72 11.30 -28.57 1.90
N PRO A 73 10.30 -28.49 2.79
CA PRO A 73 9.01 -29.14 2.57
C PRO A 73 8.33 -28.59 1.30
N PRO A 74 7.87 -29.46 0.39
CA PRO A 74 7.33 -29.05 -0.92
C PRO A 74 6.19 -28.04 -0.84
N GLU A 75 5.36 -28.11 0.20
CA GLU A 75 4.23 -27.20 0.43
C GLU A 75 4.67 -25.76 0.73
N MET A 76 5.94 -25.55 1.08
CA MET A 76 6.53 -24.23 1.34
C MET A 76 7.31 -23.69 0.13
N THR A 77 7.20 -24.32 -1.05
CA THR A 77 7.85 -23.84 -2.26
C THR A 77 7.37 -22.43 -2.62
N GLY A 78 8.31 -21.47 -2.57
CA GLY A 78 8.07 -20.08 -2.91
C GLY A 78 8.34 -19.73 -4.37
N ILE A 79 8.34 -18.44 -4.66
CA ILE A 79 8.75 -17.86 -5.94
C ILE A 79 9.82 -16.79 -5.73
N GLU A 80 10.62 -16.53 -6.76
CA GLU A 80 11.59 -15.43 -6.78
C GLU A 80 10.92 -14.15 -7.28
N LEU A 81 11.38 -12.99 -6.79
CA LEU A 81 10.98 -11.68 -7.32
C LEU A 81 11.76 -11.28 -8.57
N THR A 82 12.94 -11.87 -8.76
CA THR A 82 13.86 -11.54 -9.85
C THR A 82 13.18 -11.67 -11.21
N GLY A 83 13.21 -10.60 -12.00
CA GLY A 83 12.64 -10.54 -13.35
C GLY A 83 11.11 -10.55 -13.44
N LYS A 84 10.40 -10.50 -12.30
CA LYS A 84 8.93 -10.48 -12.29
C LYS A 84 8.37 -9.18 -12.83
N ALA A 85 7.19 -9.28 -13.43
CA ALA A 85 6.37 -8.15 -13.84
C ALA A 85 5.55 -7.63 -12.64
N VAL A 86 5.81 -6.39 -12.23
CA VAL A 86 5.15 -5.75 -11.08
C VAL A 86 4.24 -4.64 -11.56
N GLY A 87 2.94 -4.80 -11.34
CA GLY A 87 1.90 -3.83 -11.65
C GLY A 87 1.68 -2.86 -10.49
N LEU A 88 1.68 -1.58 -10.80
CA LEU A 88 1.50 -0.47 -9.87
C LEU A 88 0.13 0.16 -10.12
N VAL A 89 -0.82 -0.05 -9.21
CA VAL A 89 -2.09 0.68 -9.21
C VAL A 89 -1.87 1.98 -8.44
N GLY A 90 -1.71 3.08 -9.19
CA GLY A 90 -1.22 4.36 -8.69
C GLY A 90 0.30 4.49 -8.81
N MET A 91 0.76 5.59 -9.43
CA MET A 91 2.19 5.87 -9.67
C MET A 91 2.69 7.07 -8.83
N GLY A 92 2.22 7.17 -7.58
CA GLY A 92 2.65 8.18 -6.62
C GLY A 92 4.07 7.94 -6.05
N ASN A 93 4.47 8.75 -5.07
CA ASN A 93 5.82 8.73 -4.48
C ASN A 93 6.23 7.34 -3.94
N ILE A 94 5.32 6.67 -3.22
CA ILE A 94 5.58 5.36 -2.63
C ILE A 94 5.79 4.31 -3.73
N SER A 95 4.91 4.25 -4.73
CA SER A 95 5.03 3.32 -5.86
C SER A 95 6.33 3.52 -6.63
N ARG A 96 6.72 4.77 -6.90
CA ARG A 96 7.98 5.09 -7.59
C ARG A 96 9.17 4.62 -6.78
N ARG A 97 9.21 4.92 -5.48
CA ARG A 97 10.31 4.50 -4.61
C ARG A 97 10.42 2.98 -4.49
N MET A 98 9.29 2.30 -4.31
CA MET A 98 9.23 0.84 -4.32
C MET A 98 9.69 0.29 -5.68
N GLY A 99 9.23 0.89 -6.79
CA GLY A 99 9.64 0.51 -8.14
C GLY A 99 11.15 0.61 -8.35
N GLU A 100 11.80 1.69 -7.87
CA GLU A 100 13.26 1.82 -7.88
C GLU A 100 13.96 0.66 -7.14
N ILE A 101 13.49 0.30 -5.95
CA ILE A 101 14.04 -0.80 -5.16
C ILE A 101 13.89 -2.12 -5.94
N LEU A 102 12.71 -2.40 -6.48
CA LEU A 102 12.43 -3.63 -7.20
C LEU A 102 13.20 -3.73 -8.53
N LYS A 103 13.30 -2.63 -9.27
CA LYS A 103 14.07 -2.58 -10.52
C LYS A 103 15.55 -2.82 -10.27
N ASN A 104 16.14 -2.12 -9.30
CA ASN A 104 17.56 -2.16 -9.04
C ASN A 104 17.99 -3.42 -8.25
N GLY A 105 17.16 -3.90 -7.32
CA GLY A 105 17.47 -5.06 -6.49
C GLY A 105 17.06 -6.40 -7.10
N PHE A 106 15.98 -6.43 -7.88
CA PHE A 106 15.39 -7.67 -8.40
C PHE A 106 15.25 -7.69 -9.92
N ASN A 107 15.74 -6.68 -10.63
CA ASN A 107 15.56 -6.56 -12.08
C ASN A 107 14.09 -6.73 -12.52
N ALA A 108 13.16 -6.21 -11.71
CA ALA A 108 11.73 -6.30 -11.96
C ALA A 108 11.32 -5.42 -13.15
N LYS A 109 10.32 -5.88 -13.90
CA LYS A 109 9.67 -5.11 -14.97
C LYS A 109 8.51 -4.34 -14.35
N LEU A 110 8.53 -3.01 -14.44
CA LEU A 110 7.52 -2.17 -13.83
C LEU A 110 6.44 -1.80 -14.86
N MET A 111 5.19 -2.05 -14.49
CA MET A 111 4.00 -1.65 -15.24
C MET A 111 3.12 -0.80 -14.32
N GLY A 112 2.36 0.15 -14.86
CA GLY A 112 1.56 1.02 -14.03
C GLY A 112 0.24 1.43 -14.68
N TYR A 113 -0.79 1.51 -13.84
CA TYR A 113 -2.08 2.12 -14.15
C TYR A 113 -2.31 3.29 -13.20
N ASP A 114 -2.43 4.48 -13.77
CA ASP A 114 -2.76 5.72 -13.05
C ASP A 114 -3.38 6.70 -14.05
N PRO A 115 -4.66 7.05 -13.92
CA PRO A 115 -5.35 7.95 -14.85
C PRO A 115 -4.80 9.39 -14.80
N TYR A 116 -4.04 9.74 -13.76
CA TYR A 116 -3.51 11.09 -13.58
C TYR A 116 -2.02 11.23 -13.97
N CYS A 117 -1.35 10.13 -14.31
CA CYS A 117 0.04 10.13 -14.74
C CYS A 117 0.11 10.06 -16.26
N SER A 118 0.84 10.98 -16.91
CA SER A 118 1.02 10.91 -18.37
C SER A 118 1.97 9.78 -18.75
N LYS A 119 1.96 9.37 -20.04
CA LYS A 119 2.87 8.36 -20.54
C LYS A 119 4.34 8.81 -20.40
N GLU A 120 4.62 10.07 -20.71
CA GLU A 120 5.97 10.67 -20.61
C GLU A 120 6.48 10.66 -19.16
N GLN A 121 5.58 10.90 -18.19
CA GLN A 121 5.92 10.81 -16.77
C GLN A 121 6.23 9.36 -16.38
N ALA A 122 5.39 8.39 -16.76
CA ALA A 122 5.61 6.99 -16.48
C ALA A 122 6.94 6.49 -17.09
N ASP A 123 7.19 6.83 -18.35
CA ASP A 123 8.44 6.50 -19.07
C ASP A 123 9.67 7.08 -18.34
N SER A 124 9.58 8.31 -17.79
CA SER A 124 10.67 8.92 -17.02
C SER A 124 10.98 8.19 -15.72
N TYR A 125 10.01 7.46 -15.16
CA TYR A 125 10.18 6.59 -13.98
C TYR A 125 10.61 5.17 -14.36
N GLY A 126 10.68 4.86 -15.68
CA GLY A 126 10.96 3.52 -16.17
C GLY A 126 9.82 2.54 -15.92
N ILE A 127 8.58 3.03 -15.95
CA ILE A 127 7.33 2.29 -15.76
C ILE A 127 6.59 2.26 -17.10
N GLU A 128 6.25 1.08 -17.60
CA GLU A 128 5.38 0.90 -18.75
C GLU A 128 3.94 1.25 -18.36
N LYS A 129 3.39 2.33 -18.95
CA LYS A 129 2.03 2.77 -18.65
C LYS A 129 0.98 1.94 -19.38
N PHE A 130 -0.04 1.54 -18.64
CA PHE A 130 -1.27 0.93 -19.14
C PHE A 130 -2.44 1.89 -18.99
N GLU A 131 -3.28 1.99 -20.03
CA GLU A 131 -4.51 2.81 -20.01
C GLU A 131 -5.72 2.01 -19.49
N ASP A 132 -5.61 0.69 -19.41
CA ASP A 132 -6.64 -0.22 -18.93
C ASP A 132 -6.10 -1.02 -17.74
N LEU A 133 -6.80 -0.94 -16.60
CA LEU A 133 -6.43 -1.64 -15.39
C LEU A 133 -6.39 -3.16 -15.59
N ASN A 134 -7.41 -3.74 -16.24
CA ASN A 134 -7.51 -5.17 -16.39
C ASN A 134 -6.38 -5.73 -17.25
N ARG A 135 -5.96 -5.01 -18.29
CA ARG A 135 -4.79 -5.39 -19.11
C ARG A 135 -3.50 -5.36 -18.30
N MET A 136 -3.34 -4.38 -17.40
CA MET A 136 -2.19 -4.34 -16.50
C MET A 136 -2.22 -5.53 -15.52
N LEU A 137 -3.40 -5.87 -14.97
CA LEU A 137 -3.57 -7.02 -14.07
C LEU A 137 -3.20 -8.34 -14.78
N GLU A 138 -3.67 -8.55 -16.03
CA GLU A 138 -3.35 -9.73 -16.86
C GLU A 138 -1.85 -9.89 -17.12
N ALA A 139 -1.12 -8.78 -17.23
CA ALA A 139 0.32 -8.79 -17.49
C ALA A 139 1.17 -8.99 -16.23
N SER A 140 0.62 -8.71 -15.03
CA SER A 140 1.36 -8.64 -13.77
C SER A 140 1.52 -9.99 -13.07
N ASP A 141 2.70 -10.24 -12.50
CA ASP A 141 2.95 -11.35 -11.57
C ASP A 141 2.69 -10.93 -10.12
N ILE A 142 2.92 -9.65 -9.83
CA ILE A 142 2.66 -9.02 -8.53
C ILE A 142 1.97 -7.69 -8.79
N VAL A 143 0.91 -7.39 -8.05
CA VAL A 143 0.19 -6.12 -8.12
C VAL A 143 0.25 -5.41 -6.79
N ASN A 144 0.71 -4.17 -6.78
CA ASN A 144 0.71 -3.30 -5.61
C ASN A 144 -0.32 -2.18 -5.74
N ILE A 145 -1.14 -2.00 -4.70
CA ILE A 145 -2.13 -0.94 -4.59
C ILE A 145 -1.52 0.24 -3.83
N SER A 146 -1.53 1.42 -4.45
CA SER A 146 -1.00 2.66 -3.87
C SER A 146 -1.84 3.89 -4.25
N VAL A 147 -3.16 3.73 -4.21
CA VAL A 147 -4.12 4.82 -4.44
C VAL A 147 -4.83 5.21 -3.14
N PRO A 148 -5.28 6.47 -2.98
CA PRO A 148 -6.13 6.86 -1.87
C PRO A 148 -7.50 6.20 -1.98
N LEU A 149 -8.21 6.05 -0.86
CA LEU A 149 -9.62 5.67 -0.87
C LEU A 149 -10.48 6.90 -1.21
N THR A 150 -11.19 6.80 -2.31
CA THR A 150 -12.13 7.81 -2.83
C THR A 150 -13.35 7.09 -3.41
N PRO A 151 -14.44 7.78 -3.73
CA PRO A 151 -15.58 7.15 -4.41
C PRO A 151 -15.23 6.44 -5.72
N SER A 152 -14.16 6.86 -6.41
CA SER A 152 -13.69 6.23 -7.66
C SER A 152 -12.72 5.07 -7.45
N THR A 153 -12.18 4.89 -6.25
CA THR A 153 -11.22 3.82 -5.91
C THR A 153 -11.77 2.84 -4.86
N GLU A 154 -12.97 3.09 -4.34
CA GLU A 154 -13.67 2.15 -3.48
C GLU A 154 -14.00 0.88 -4.26
N ASN A 155 -13.62 -0.28 -3.70
CA ASN A 155 -13.74 -1.59 -4.35
C ASN A 155 -13.15 -1.63 -5.77
N LEU A 156 -12.09 -0.85 -6.02
CA LEU A 156 -11.39 -0.82 -7.31
C LEU A 156 -10.90 -2.21 -7.71
N ILE A 157 -10.45 -3.00 -6.75
CA ILE A 157 -10.16 -4.44 -6.91
C ILE A 157 -11.28 -5.22 -6.23
N SER A 158 -12.04 -5.96 -7.03
CA SER A 158 -13.22 -6.72 -6.60
C SER A 158 -13.45 -7.94 -7.51
N SER A 159 -14.52 -8.69 -7.28
CA SER A 159 -14.91 -9.83 -8.14
C SER A 159 -15.01 -9.46 -9.61
N GLY A 160 -15.27 -8.19 -9.93
CA GLY A 160 -15.34 -7.68 -11.31
C GLY A 160 -14.02 -7.75 -12.06
N ASN A 161 -12.88 -7.75 -11.38
CA ASN A 161 -11.56 -7.77 -12.01
C ASN A 161 -10.53 -8.72 -11.40
N LEU A 162 -10.84 -9.38 -10.30
CA LEU A 162 -9.96 -10.40 -9.73
C LEU A 162 -9.71 -11.59 -10.66
N ASN A 163 -10.61 -11.85 -11.61
CA ASN A 163 -10.45 -12.86 -12.67
C ASN A 163 -9.44 -12.46 -13.76
N HIS A 164 -9.03 -11.20 -13.83
CA HIS A 164 -7.99 -10.71 -14.72
C HIS A 164 -6.58 -10.89 -14.15
N PHE A 165 -6.45 -11.25 -12.88
CA PHE A 165 -5.14 -11.59 -12.34
C PHE A 165 -4.65 -12.92 -12.90
N LYS A 166 -3.32 -13.04 -13.09
CA LYS A 166 -2.74 -14.36 -13.33
C LYS A 166 -3.02 -15.29 -12.14
N LYS A 167 -3.29 -16.55 -12.39
CA LYS A 167 -3.57 -17.57 -11.35
C LYS A 167 -2.50 -17.62 -10.24
N ASN A 168 -1.26 -17.31 -10.58
CA ASN A 168 -0.14 -17.30 -9.64
C ASN A 168 0.25 -15.88 -9.20
N ALA A 169 -0.59 -14.88 -9.43
CA ALA A 169 -0.31 -13.51 -9.04
C ALA A 169 -0.40 -13.31 -7.52
N ILE A 170 0.31 -12.31 -7.05
CA ILE A 170 0.30 -11.82 -5.67
C ILE A 170 -0.27 -10.41 -5.65
N LEU A 171 -1.15 -10.13 -4.68
CA LEU A 171 -1.70 -8.80 -4.43
C LEU A 171 -1.14 -8.21 -3.13
N ILE A 172 -0.66 -6.97 -3.17
CA ILE A 172 -0.23 -6.21 -1.99
C ILE A 172 -1.10 -4.95 -1.85
N ASN A 173 -1.68 -4.74 -0.67
CA ASN A 173 -2.39 -3.51 -0.34
C ASN A 173 -1.83 -2.88 0.95
N ALA A 174 -0.93 -1.92 0.79
CA ALA A 174 -0.43 -1.07 1.87
C ALA A 174 -0.92 0.39 1.71
N ALA A 175 -2.04 0.59 1.02
CA ALA A 175 -2.64 1.91 0.79
C ALA A 175 -3.76 2.20 1.77
N ARG A 176 -4.98 1.72 1.48
CA ARG A 176 -6.17 1.91 2.33
C ARG A 176 -7.06 0.67 2.27
N GLY A 177 -7.71 0.37 3.40
CA GLY A 177 -8.85 -0.54 3.42
C GLY A 177 -9.97 -0.02 2.53
N GLY A 178 -10.78 -0.92 1.95
CA GLY A 178 -11.86 -0.56 1.04
C GLY A 178 -11.47 -0.30 -0.42
N VAL A 179 -10.18 -0.15 -0.74
CA VAL A 179 -9.73 -0.12 -2.15
C VAL A 179 -9.78 -1.52 -2.78
N VAL A 180 -9.46 -2.52 -1.98
CA VAL A 180 -9.67 -3.93 -2.32
C VAL A 180 -10.89 -4.42 -1.54
N ASN A 181 -11.85 -5.05 -2.22
CA ASN A 181 -12.97 -5.69 -1.55
C ASN A 181 -12.48 -6.92 -0.77
N GLU A 182 -12.58 -6.88 0.55
CA GLU A 182 -12.00 -7.92 1.43
C GLU A 182 -12.72 -9.27 1.31
N GLU A 183 -14.04 -9.29 1.09
CA GLU A 183 -14.78 -10.54 0.88
C GLU A 183 -14.41 -11.19 -0.46
N ASP A 184 -14.35 -10.42 -1.53
CA ASP A 184 -13.96 -10.91 -2.85
C ASP A 184 -12.50 -11.42 -2.84
N LEU A 185 -11.60 -10.69 -2.14
CA LEU A 185 -10.22 -11.12 -1.93
C LEU A 185 -10.16 -12.44 -1.15
N TYR A 186 -10.96 -12.58 -0.07
CA TYR A 186 -11.06 -13.82 0.68
C TYR A 186 -11.48 -14.99 -0.23
N GLN A 187 -12.49 -14.80 -1.06
CA GLN A 187 -12.95 -15.86 -1.97
C GLN A 187 -11.87 -16.21 -3.01
N ALA A 188 -11.19 -15.21 -3.58
CA ALA A 188 -10.11 -15.44 -4.53
C ALA A 188 -8.93 -16.22 -3.93
N LEU A 189 -8.54 -15.91 -2.71
CA LEU A 189 -7.47 -16.62 -1.99
C LEU A 189 -7.89 -18.03 -1.57
N LYS A 190 -9.10 -18.19 -1.03
CA LYS A 190 -9.65 -19.48 -0.60
C LYS A 190 -9.76 -20.47 -1.76
N HIS A 191 -10.19 -20.01 -2.92
CA HIS A 191 -10.33 -20.83 -4.13
C HIS A 191 -9.04 -20.88 -4.97
N ARG A 192 -7.95 -20.27 -4.52
CA ARG A 192 -6.65 -20.27 -5.21
C ARG A 192 -6.72 -19.71 -6.65
N THR A 193 -7.64 -18.82 -6.94
CA THR A 193 -7.67 -18.04 -8.17
C THR A 193 -6.61 -16.93 -8.15
N LEU A 194 -6.22 -16.50 -6.96
CA LEU A 194 -5.05 -15.68 -6.67
C LEU A 194 -4.09 -16.50 -5.80
N ARG A 195 -2.78 -16.44 -6.04
CA ARG A 195 -1.79 -17.21 -5.28
C ARG A 195 -1.79 -16.81 -3.80
N ALA A 196 -1.61 -15.52 -3.54
CA ALA A 196 -1.46 -15.00 -2.20
C ALA A 196 -1.72 -13.48 -2.16
N ALA A 197 -1.93 -12.93 -0.98
CA ALA A 197 -2.00 -11.48 -0.78
C ALA A 197 -1.41 -11.06 0.57
N ALA A 198 -0.99 -9.79 0.65
CA ALA A 198 -0.61 -9.16 1.90
C ALA A 198 -1.26 -7.78 2.02
N CYS A 199 -1.78 -7.46 3.21
CA CYS A 199 -2.41 -6.18 3.49
C CYS A 199 -1.82 -5.55 4.77
N ASP A 200 -1.53 -4.24 4.66
CA ASP A 200 -1.19 -3.38 5.81
C ASP A 200 -2.36 -2.46 6.20
N ALA A 201 -3.39 -2.37 5.34
CA ALA A 201 -4.56 -1.52 5.55
C ALA A 201 -5.86 -2.32 5.36
N PHE A 202 -6.85 -2.08 6.24
CA PHE A 202 -8.10 -2.83 6.33
C PHE A 202 -9.30 -1.88 6.44
N VAL A 203 -10.50 -2.39 6.12
CA VAL A 203 -11.76 -1.64 6.30
C VAL A 203 -12.00 -1.37 7.80
N GLU A 204 -11.74 -2.40 8.63
CA GLU A 204 -11.77 -2.29 10.09
C GLU A 204 -10.33 -2.29 10.62
N GLU A 205 -9.89 -1.19 11.21
CA GLU A 205 -8.57 -1.03 11.82
C GLU A 205 -8.67 -0.75 13.31
N PRO A 206 -7.86 -1.41 14.17
CA PRO A 206 -6.91 -2.47 13.84
C PRO A 206 -7.59 -3.76 13.37
N PRO A 207 -6.96 -4.53 12.45
CA PRO A 207 -7.53 -5.79 12.01
C PRO A 207 -7.66 -6.78 13.16
N SER A 208 -8.74 -7.55 13.17
CA SER A 208 -9.02 -8.52 14.23
C SER A 208 -9.08 -9.96 13.68
N GLY A 209 -8.97 -10.96 14.57
CA GLY A 209 -9.13 -12.36 14.22
C GLY A 209 -10.53 -12.73 13.69
N LYS A 210 -11.50 -11.80 13.73
CA LYS A 210 -12.83 -11.97 13.11
C LYS A 210 -12.81 -11.79 11.60
N ASN A 211 -11.81 -11.10 11.06
CA ASN A 211 -11.66 -10.94 9.62
C ASN A 211 -11.28 -12.30 9.01
N LYS A 212 -12.09 -12.77 8.06
CA LYS A 212 -11.93 -14.08 7.41
C LYS A 212 -10.55 -14.25 6.74
N LEU A 213 -9.95 -13.18 6.24
CA LEU A 213 -8.62 -13.20 5.64
C LEU A 213 -7.56 -13.76 6.61
N MET A 214 -7.70 -13.51 7.93
CA MET A 214 -6.76 -13.98 8.96
C MET A 214 -6.76 -15.51 9.13
N THR A 215 -7.73 -16.21 8.54
CA THR A 215 -7.81 -17.68 8.60
C THR A 215 -7.03 -18.38 7.48
N LEU A 216 -6.47 -17.63 6.54
CA LEU A 216 -5.83 -18.15 5.33
C LEU A 216 -4.31 -18.19 5.45
N ASP A 217 -3.69 -19.30 5.08
CA ASP A 217 -2.23 -19.49 5.09
C ASP A 217 -1.52 -18.70 3.96
N ASN A 218 -2.25 -18.33 2.91
CA ASN A 218 -1.73 -17.54 1.80
C ASN A 218 -2.07 -16.05 1.93
N PHE A 219 -2.25 -15.59 3.17
CA PHE A 219 -2.49 -14.18 3.48
C PHE A 219 -1.55 -13.71 4.59
N CYS A 220 -0.94 -12.55 4.40
CA CYS A 220 -0.12 -11.87 5.40
C CYS A 220 -0.77 -10.53 5.78
N ALA A 221 -0.81 -10.23 7.08
CA ALA A 221 -1.40 -9.02 7.62
C ALA A 221 -0.42 -8.27 8.53
N THR A 222 -0.39 -6.95 8.39
CA THR A 222 0.27 -6.05 9.34
C THR A 222 -0.71 -4.95 9.77
N PRO A 223 -0.63 -4.43 11.01
CA PRO A 223 -1.64 -3.53 11.56
C PRO A 223 -1.34 -2.06 11.23
N HIS A 224 -1.27 -1.70 9.95
CA HIS A 224 -1.03 -0.36 9.42
C HIS A 224 0.29 0.24 9.91
N ILE A 225 1.38 -0.48 9.71
CA ILE A 225 2.73 -0.11 10.17
C ILE A 225 3.63 0.49 9.06
N GLY A 226 3.09 0.73 7.87
CA GLY A 226 3.88 1.24 6.74
C GLY A 226 4.73 2.46 7.04
N ALA A 227 4.21 3.39 7.85
CA ALA A 227 4.92 4.59 8.28
C ALA A 227 5.60 4.46 9.65
N ASN A 228 5.53 3.29 10.31
CA ASN A 228 5.95 3.11 11.69
C ASN A 228 7.44 2.69 11.79
N THR A 229 8.34 3.55 11.34
CA THR A 229 9.78 3.43 11.56
C THR A 229 10.30 4.64 12.32
N GLU A 230 11.38 4.49 13.08
CA GLU A 230 11.99 5.58 13.87
C GLU A 230 12.25 6.81 12.99
N GLU A 231 12.81 6.59 11.81
CA GLU A 231 13.16 7.65 10.86
C GLU A 231 11.92 8.34 10.27
N ALA A 232 10.88 7.57 9.91
CA ALA A 232 9.67 8.16 9.34
C ALA A 232 8.87 8.92 10.42
N LEU A 233 8.75 8.39 11.64
CA LEU A 233 8.12 9.06 12.76
C LEU A 233 8.83 10.38 13.10
N TYR A 234 10.17 10.38 13.12
CA TYR A 234 10.95 11.60 13.34
C TYR A 234 10.74 12.63 12.22
N ARG A 235 10.85 12.23 10.95
CA ARG A 235 10.65 13.14 9.81
C ARG A 235 9.24 13.71 9.78
N MET A 236 8.21 12.88 9.94
CA MET A 236 6.81 13.34 9.98
C MET A 236 6.56 14.30 11.15
N GLY A 237 7.13 13.99 12.34
CA GLY A 237 7.02 14.84 13.52
C GLY A 237 7.65 16.20 13.31
N MET A 238 8.90 16.25 12.83
CA MET A 238 9.60 17.51 12.58
C MET A 238 8.92 18.34 11.50
N GLU A 239 8.55 17.73 10.38
CA GLU A 239 7.91 18.41 9.25
C GLU A 239 6.55 19.00 9.65
N VAL A 240 5.70 18.25 10.34
CA VAL A 240 4.39 18.77 10.76
C VAL A 240 4.50 19.89 11.77
N VAL A 241 5.46 19.82 12.71
CA VAL A 241 5.70 20.91 13.68
C VAL A 241 6.17 22.17 12.98
N GLU A 242 7.16 22.06 12.07
CA GLU A 242 7.66 23.20 11.28
C GLU A 242 6.53 23.87 10.50
N GLU A 243 5.72 23.09 9.80
CA GLU A 243 4.62 23.60 8.98
C GLU A 243 3.50 24.23 9.82
N VAL A 244 3.18 23.66 11.00
CA VAL A 244 2.24 24.26 11.96
C VAL A 244 2.75 25.61 12.46
N LEU A 245 4.02 25.71 12.83
CA LEU A 245 4.65 26.98 13.27
C LEU A 245 4.66 28.02 12.15
N ASN A 246 4.94 27.62 10.91
CA ASN A 246 4.86 28.51 9.75
C ASN A 246 3.47 29.14 9.62
N VAL A 247 2.40 28.35 9.75
CA VAL A 247 1.01 28.87 9.69
C VAL A 247 0.72 29.82 10.86
N ILE A 248 1.14 29.49 12.08
CA ILE A 248 0.94 30.34 13.27
C ILE A 248 1.67 31.68 13.11
N ASP A 249 2.86 31.68 12.52
CA ASP A 249 3.66 32.87 12.24
C ASP A 249 3.16 33.69 11.02
N GLY A 250 2.04 33.27 10.42
CA GLY A 250 1.48 33.94 9.23
C GLY A 250 2.25 33.66 7.92
N LYS A 251 3.13 32.65 7.92
CA LYS A 251 3.84 32.18 6.73
C LYS A 251 3.02 31.16 5.95
N GLN A 252 3.34 30.97 4.69
CA GLN A 252 2.70 29.95 3.85
C GLN A 252 3.25 28.55 4.17
N ALA A 253 2.36 27.59 4.46
CA ALA A 253 2.73 26.18 4.56
C ALA A 253 2.97 25.57 3.18
N LYS A 254 3.99 24.70 3.05
CA LYS A 254 4.34 24.01 1.80
C LYS A 254 3.36 22.88 1.48
N ASN A 255 2.90 22.14 2.50
CA ASN A 255 2.10 20.93 2.37
C ASN A 255 0.64 21.17 2.82
N ARG A 256 0.05 22.25 2.38
CA ARG A 256 -1.34 22.59 2.68
C ARG A 256 -2.30 21.73 1.86
N VAL A 257 -3.24 21.09 2.54
CA VAL A 257 -4.28 20.24 1.94
C VAL A 257 -5.52 21.05 1.62
N VAL A 258 -5.93 21.95 2.52
CA VAL A 258 -7.05 22.90 2.33
C VAL A 258 -6.70 24.25 2.97
#